data_7d2c4063d30a6e907c9d98ca932e062b
#
_entry.id   7d2c4063d30a6e907c9d98ca932e062b
#
_cell.length_a   1.000
_cell.length_b   1.000
_cell.length_c   1.000
_cell.angle_alpha   90.00
_cell.angle_beta   90.00
_cell.angle_gamma   90.00
#
_symmetry.space_group_name_H-M   'P 1'
#
loop_
_entity.id
_entity.type
_entity.pdbx_description
1 polymer ?
#
loop_
_entity_poly.entity_id
_entity_poly.type
_entity_poly.pdbx_seq_one_letter_code
_entity_poly.pdbx_strand_id
1 'polypeptide(L)'
;MFDPRNSAGNRKSGDMGQDDSRKLDDDTELFRRVMDDAAPLPADKRAPHYKPKPPARARFRRQDEESVLMESLGADIDEIETGAGEALRFHRASVGRRTMRKLARGNFAVQGELDLHGMTVAEAKPALREFITESVYRGHSCVRVVHGKGLGSGERGPILKTKVNNWLRRWDEVLAFVSTRQVHGGTGAVYVLLEKD
;
A
#
# COMPACT_ATOMS: atom_id res chain seq x y z
N MET A 1 22.83 48.61 49.90
CA MET A 1 22.14 49.55 50.78
C MET A 1 20.67 49.44 50.49
N PHE A 2 19.93 49.08 51.48
CA PHE A 2 18.49 48.92 51.67
C PHE A 2 17.92 47.48 51.52
N ASP A 3 17.91 46.81 52.63
CA ASP A 3 16.92 45.92 53.21
C ASP A 3 15.75 46.80 53.79
N PRO A 4 14.66 46.35 54.21
CA PRO A 4 13.99 45.07 54.31
C PRO A 4 12.43 45.14 54.40
N ARG A 5 11.90 43.95 54.72
CA ARG A 5 10.80 43.69 55.65
C ARG A 5 9.35 43.89 55.20
N ASN A 6 8.70 42.72 55.34
CA ASN A 6 7.43 42.51 56.02
C ASN A 6 6.13 42.65 55.17
N SER A 7 5.45 41.58 55.03
CA SER A 7 4.16 41.43 55.64
C SER A 7 3.57 40.04 55.45
N ALA A 8 3.21 39.44 56.57
CA ALA A 8 2.49 38.21 56.69
C ALA A 8 1.08 38.34 56.12
N GLY A 9 0.65 37.31 55.39
CA GLY A 9 -0.73 37.11 54.91
C GLY A 9 -1.12 35.64 55.01
N ASN A 10 -1.50 35.27 56.18
CA ASN A 10 -2.19 34.03 56.53
C ASN A 10 -3.42 33.83 55.64
N ARG A 11 -3.45 32.79 54.76
CA ARG A 11 -4.69 32.30 54.20
C ARG A 11 -4.78 30.80 54.40
N LYS A 12 -5.76 30.45 55.19
CA LYS A 12 -6.31 29.18 55.55
C LYS A 12 -6.28 28.17 54.41
N SER A 13 -5.68 27.02 54.72
CA SER A 13 -5.85 25.77 54.02
C SER A 13 -7.34 25.37 54.09
N GLY A 14 -8.06 25.55 52.99
CA GLY A 14 -9.40 25.00 52.84
C GLY A 14 -9.31 23.50 52.53
N ASP A 15 -9.88 22.78 53.40
CA ASP A 15 -10.26 21.38 53.31
C ASP A 15 -10.97 21.09 51.99
N MET A 16 -10.30 20.49 51.01
CA MET A 16 -10.82 20.09 49.71
C MET A 16 -10.37 18.68 49.29
N GLY A 17 -10.08 17.81 50.27
CA GLY A 17 -9.50 16.49 49.97
C GLY A 17 -10.34 15.28 50.42
N GLN A 18 -11.48 15.50 51.10
CA GLN A 18 -12.23 14.38 51.70
C GLN A 18 -13.51 13.99 50.94
N ASP A 19 -14.02 14.81 50.05
CA ASP A 19 -15.30 14.54 49.37
C ASP A 19 -15.10 13.74 48.05
N ASP A 20 -13.96 13.90 47.38
CA ASP A 20 -13.66 13.14 46.15
C ASP A 20 -13.27 11.68 46.42
N SER A 21 -12.62 11.41 47.56
CA SER A 21 -12.26 10.03 47.95
C SER A 21 -13.48 9.18 48.29
N ARG A 22 -14.49 9.77 48.90
CA ARG A 22 -15.75 9.06 49.25
C ARG A 22 -16.58 8.71 48.01
N LYS A 23 -16.58 9.57 46.96
CA LYS A 23 -17.27 9.28 45.70
C LYS A 23 -16.60 8.17 44.91
N LEU A 24 -15.26 8.13 44.89
CA LEU A 24 -14.52 7.06 44.25
C LEU A 24 -14.70 5.69 44.91
N ASP A 25 -14.82 5.66 46.23
CA ASP A 25 -15.08 4.43 46.96
C ASP A 25 -16.51 3.93 46.71
N ASP A 26 -17.49 4.83 46.64
CA ASP A 26 -18.90 4.49 46.39
C ASP A 26 -19.12 3.97 44.94
N ASP A 27 -18.46 4.57 43.95
CA ASP A 27 -18.48 4.11 42.59
C ASP A 27 -17.79 2.75 42.42
N THR A 28 -16.73 2.49 43.19
CA THR A 28 -16.02 1.22 43.16
C THR A 28 -16.85 0.11 43.80
N GLU A 29 -17.58 0.41 44.87
CA GLU A 29 -18.52 -0.54 45.52
C GLU A 29 -19.74 -0.82 44.61
N LEU A 30 -20.28 0.20 43.96
CA LEU A 30 -21.35 0.04 42.98
C LEU A 30 -20.91 -0.86 41.80
N PHE A 31 -19.69 -0.63 41.28
CA PHE A 31 -19.14 -1.47 40.23
C PHE A 31 -18.98 -2.93 40.67
N ARG A 32 -18.43 -3.17 41.85
CA ARG A 32 -18.31 -4.54 42.39
C ARG A 32 -19.67 -5.21 42.56
N ARG A 33 -20.67 -4.50 43.02
CA ARG A 33 -22.03 -5.04 43.22
C ARG A 33 -22.72 -5.38 41.90
N VAL A 34 -22.49 -4.57 40.83
CA VAL A 34 -23.01 -4.84 39.47
C VAL A 34 -22.26 -5.98 38.80
N MET A 35 -20.95 -6.14 39.09
CA MET A 35 -20.12 -7.19 38.52
C MET A 35 -20.14 -8.51 39.29
N ASP A 36 -20.71 -8.56 40.48
CA ASP A 36 -20.78 -9.77 41.32
C ASP A 36 -21.70 -10.85 40.70
N ASP A 37 -22.59 -10.45 39.82
CA ASP A 37 -23.49 -11.33 39.06
C ASP A 37 -22.91 -11.72 37.67
N ALA A 38 -21.72 -11.26 37.32
CA ALA A 38 -21.05 -11.59 36.08
C ALA A 38 -20.35 -12.95 36.20
N ALA A 39 -21.01 -14.00 35.74
CA ALA A 39 -20.38 -15.30 35.62
C ALA A 39 -19.25 -15.24 34.58
N PRO A 40 -18.01 -15.69 34.90
CA PRO A 40 -16.96 -15.80 33.93
C PRO A 40 -17.42 -16.71 32.78
N LEU A 41 -17.29 -16.22 31.54
CA LEU A 41 -17.55 -17.06 30.35
C LEU A 41 -16.71 -18.34 30.47
N PRO A 42 -17.31 -19.53 30.26
CA PRO A 42 -16.57 -20.77 30.27
C PRO A 42 -15.40 -20.65 29.31
N ALA A 43 -14.19 -20.86 29.80
CA ALA A 43 -13.00 -20.85 28.99
C ALA A 43 -13.19 -21.86 27.86
N ASP A 44 -13.38 -21.38 26.64
CA ASP A 44 -13.46 -22.23 25.47
C ASP A 44 -12.08 -22.92 25.29
N LYS A 45 -12.03 -24.18 25.72
CA LYS A 45 -10.82 -25.02 25.61
C LYS A 45 -10.41 -25.28 24.16
N ARG A 46 -11.12 -24.72 23.21
CA ARG A 46 -10.85 -24.74 21.78
C ARG A 46 -10.39 -23.39 21.27
N ALA A 47 -9.49 -22.72 21.97
CA ALA A 47 -8.73 -21.67 21.32
C ALA A 47 -8.10 -22.30 20.06
N PRO A 48 -8.45 -21.84 18.85
CA PRO A 48 -7.84 -22.39 17.66
C PRO A 48 -6.33 -22.22 17.82
N HIS A 49 -5.58 -23.33 17.78
CA HIS A 49 -4.14 -23.26 17.67
C HIS A 49 -3.83 -22.48 16.40
N TYR A 50 -3.69 -21.18 16.55
CA TYR A 50 -3.14 -20.34 15.51
C TYR A 50 -1.70 -20.74 15.32
N LYS A 51 -1.48 -21.74 14.44
CA LYS A 51 -0.13 -21.99 13.93
C LYS A 51 0.27 -20.72 13.22
N PRO A 52 1.29 -19.99 13.69
CA PRO A 52 1.74 -18.80 12.98
C PRO A 52 2.04 -19.24 11.53
N LYS A 53 1.36 -18.62 10.57
CA LYS A 53 1.66 -18.87 9.15
C LYS A 53 3.15 -18.60 8.98
N PRO A 54 3.92 -19.51 8.38
CA PRO A 54 5.34 -19.27 8.14
C PRO A 54 5.46 -17.94 7.40
N PRO A 55 6.46 -17.12 7.73
CA PRO A 55 6.58 -15.79 7.16
C PRO A 55 6.56 -15.89 5.63
N ALA A 56 5.59 -15.22 5.00
CA ALA A 56 5.32 -15.25 3.56
C ALA A 56 6.56 -14.89 2.70
N ARG A 57 7.54 -14.21 3.31
CA ARG A 57 8.78 -13.74 2.68
C ARG A 57 9.67 -14.83 2.05
N ALA A 58 9.74 -16.03 2.61
CA ALA A 58 10.70 -17.03 2.12
C ALA A 58 10.21 -17.81 0.89
N ARG A 59 8.89 -17.99 0.73
CA ARG A 59 8.30 -18.75 -0.39
C ARG A 59 8.27 -17.92 -1.69
N PHE A 60 7.84 -16.69 -1.58
CA PHE A 60 7.81 -15.75 -2.72
C PHE A 60 9.21 -15.39 -3.21
N ARG A 61 10.17 -15.23 -2.31
CA ARG A 61 11.54 -14.90 -2.66
C ARG A 61 12.22 -15.97 -3.53
N ARG A 62 12.02 -17.26 -3.24
CA ARG A 62 12.61 -18.36 -4.04
C ARG A 62 11.95 -18.47 -5.42
N GLN A 63 10.63 -18.32 -5.51
CA GLN A 63 9.92 -18.34 -6.79
C GLN A 63 10.28 -17.14 -7.67
N ASP A 64 10.44 -15.95 -7.09
CA ASP A 64 10.90 -14.77 -7.80
C ASP A 64 12.37 -14.94 -8.27
N GLU A 65 13.23 -15.54 -7.46
CA GLU A 65 14.63 -15.85 -7.82
C GLU A 65 14.72 -16.80 -9.01
N GLU A 66 13.90 -17.83 -9.03
CA GLU A 66 13.86 -18.82 -10.10
C GLU A 66 13.25 -18.24 -11.39
N SER A 67 12.18 -17.46 -11.26
CA SER A 67 11.56 -16.77 -12.40
C SER A 67 12.48 -15.72 -13.02
N VAL A 68 13.19 -14.94 -12.20
CA VAL A 68 14.17 -13.95 -12.66
C VAL A 68 15.35 -14.63 -13.34
N LEU A 69 15.80 -15.79 -12.84
CA LEU A 69 16.89 -16.56 -13.47
C LEU A 69 16.46 -17.10 -14.84
N MET A 70 15.26 -17.68 -14.95
CA MET A 70 14.71 -18.19 -16.22
C MET A 70 14.45 -17.06 -17.23
N GLU A 71 14.01 -15.91 -16.79
CA GLU A 71 13.76 -14.76 -17.65
C GLU A 71 15.07 -14.03 -18.03
N SER A 72 16.09 -14.07 -17.16
CA SER A 72 17.43 -13.52 -17.41
C SER A 72 18.20 -14.33 -18.47
N LEU A 73 17.93 -15.63 -18.58
CA LEU A 73 18.48 -16.48 -19.63
C LEU A 73 17.84 -16.25 -21.02
N GLY A 74 16.67 -15.59 -21.06
CA GLY A 74 15.96 -15.17 -22.27
C GLY A 74 15.89 -13.66 -22.47
N ALA A 75 16.60 -12.89 -21.65
CA ALA A 75 16.55 -11.45 -21.70
C ALA A 75 17.29 -10.88 -22.89
N ASP A 76 16.55 -10.17 -23.73
CA ASP A 76 17.15 -9.21 -24.66
C ASP A 76 17.89 -8.12 -23.87
N ILE A 77 19.02 -7.68 -24.41
CA ILE A 77 20.03 -6.78 -23.82
C ILE A 77 19.48 -5.38 -23.44
N ASP A 78 18.19 -5.11 -23.67
CA ASP A 78 17.55 -3.80 -23.49
C ASP A 78 16.57 -3.72 -22.29
N GLU A 79 16.76 -4.48 -21.24
CA GLU A 79 15.93 -4.30 -20.02
C GLU A 79 16.29 -2.99 -19.32
N ILE A 80 15.30 -2.08 -19.29
CA ILE A 80 15.44 -0.81 -18.58
C ILE A 80 15.22 -1.05 -17.08
N GLU A 81 16.30 -0.99 -16.31
CA GLU A 81 16.21 -1.00 -14.85
C GLU A 81 15.52 0.28 -14.35
N THR A 82 14.61 0.11 -13.40
CA THR A 82 13.84 1.23 -12.87
C THR A 82 13.97 1.28 -11.36
N GLY A 83 14.45 2.40 -10.85
CA GLY A 83 14.60 2.64 -9.41
C GLY A 83 13.26 2.69 -8.66
N ALA A 84 13.25 2.40 -7.35
CA ALA A 84 12.03 2.33 -6.53
C ALA A 84 11.23 3.64 -6.53
N GLY A 85 11.91 4.79 -6.46
CA GLY A 85 11.29 6.12 -6.45
C GLY A 85 11.04 6.73 -7.82
N GLU A 86 11.53 6.11 -8.89
CA GLU A 86 11.46 6.65 -10.24
C GLU A 86 10.06 6.55 -10.83
N ALA A 87 9.60 7.62 -11.50
CA ALA A 87 8.31 7.62 -12.19
C ALA A 87 8.44 6.98 -13.57
N LEU A 88 7.63 5.98 -13.86
CA LEU A 88 7.57 5.37 -15.18
C LEU A 88 6.94 6.32 -16.19
N ARG A 89 7.50 6.35 -17.40
CA ARG A 89 6.95 7.09 -18.52
C ARG A 89 7.38 6.46 -19.85
N PHE A 90 6.39 6.23 -20.69
CA PHE A 90 6.59 5.73 -22.05
C PHE A 90 5.47 6.21 -22.96
N HIS A 91 5.75 6.44 -24.22
CA HIS A 91 4.74 6.64 -25.27
C HIS A 91 5.31 6.29 -26.64
N ARG A 92 4.46 5.74 -27.50
CA ARG A 92 4.78 5.55 -28.93
C ARG A 92 4.75 6.89 -29.67
N ALA A 93 5.37 6.94 -30.81
CA ALA A 93 5.45 8.16 -31.65
C ALA A 93 4.06 8.71 -32.01
N SER A 94 3.06 7.84 -32.12
CA SER A 94 1.66 8.20 -32.42
C SER A 94 1.00 9.02 -31.29
N VAL A 95 1.55 9.00 -30.09
CA VAL A 95 0.97 9.69 -28.91
C VAL A 95 1.60 11.06 -28.71
N GLY A 96 0.83 12.10 -28.98
CA GLY A 96 1.29 13.48 -28.87
C GLY A 96 1.48 13.95 -27.42
N ARG A 97 2.30 15.00 -27.23
CA ARG A 97 2.60 15.61 -25.92
C ARG A 97 1.35 16.05 -25.12
N ARG A 98 0.28 16.47 -25.82
CA ARG A 98 -0.99 16.88 -25.18
C ARG A 98 -1.68 15.68 -24.53
N THR A 99 -1.72 14.54 -25.21
CA THR A 99 -2.29 13.28 -24.69
C THR A 99 -1.50 12.79 -23.48
N MET A 100 -0.16 12.78 -23.55
CA MET A 100 0.70 12.43 -22.42
C MET A 100 0.47 13.32 -21.18
N ARG A 101 0.30 14.63 -21.39
CA ARG A 101 -0.02 15.54 -20.28
C ARG A 101 -1.38 15.25 -19.65
N LYS A 102 -2.40 14.91 -20.45
CA LYS A 102 -3.71 14.48 -19.96
C LYS A 102 -3.61 13.18 -19.16
N LEU A 103 -2.85 12.20 -19.66
CA LEU A 103 -2.64 10.92 -19.00
C LEU A 103 -1.96 11.10 -17.64
N ALA A 104 -0.87 11.87 -17.59
CA ALA A 104 -0.14 12.15 -16.35
C ALA A 104 -0.98 12.90 -15.29
N ARG A 105 -1.94 13.71 -15.74
CA ARG A 105 -2.89 14.39 -14.84
C ARG A 105 -4.05 13.50 -14.39
N GLY A 106 -4.17 12.28 -14.93
CA GLY A 106 -5.29 11.39 -14.68
C GLY A 106 -6.61 11.89 -15.31
N ASN A 107 -6.54 12.67 -16.40
CA ASN A 107 -7.70 13.24 -17.08
C ASN A 107 -8.28 12.29 -18.14
N PHE A 108 -8.10 10.98 -17.97
CA PHE A 108 -8.77 9.93 -18.69
C PHE A 108 -9.65 9.15 -17.73
N ALA A 109 -10.82 8.72 -18.18
CA ALA A 109 -11.65 7.80 -17.43
C ALA A 109 -10.95 6.45 -17.36
N VAL A 110 -10.62 5.99 -16.15
CA VAL A 110 -10.08 4.65 -15.91
C VAL A 110 -11.22 3.65 -16.03
N GLN A 111 -11.17 2.79 -17.04
CA GLN A 111 -12.24 1.86 -17.39
C GLN A 111 -12.01 0.44 -16.84
N GLY A 112 -10.80 0.16 -16.39
CA GLY A 112 -10.43 -1.10 -15.76
C GLY A 112 -9.23 -0.92 -14.83
N GLU A 113 -9.10 -1.82 -13.88
CA GLU A 113 -8.00 -1.83 -12.91
C GLU A 113 -7.53 -3.25 -12.67
N LEU A 114 -6.20 -3.42 -12.62
CA LEU A 114 -5.55 -4.66 -12.23
C LEU A 114 -4.56 -4.39 -11.10
N ASP A 115 -4.66 -5.18 -10.05
CA ASP A 115 -3.72 -5.13 -8.93
C ASP A 115 -2.80 -6.35 -8.94
N LEU A 116 -1.51 -6.10 -9.12
CA LEU A 116 -0.45 -7.09 -9.15
C LEU A 116 0.41 -7.07 -7.87
N HIS A 117 0.10 -6.19 -6.91
CA HIS A 117 0.94 -6.08 -5.73
C HIS A 117 0.97 -7.41 -4.96
N GLY A 118 2.16 -7.84 -4.54
CA GLY A 118 2.33 -9.10 -3.82
C GLY A 118 2.34 -10.35 -4.70
N MET A 119 2.10 -10.23 -6.02
CA MET A 119 2.26 -11.34 -6.96
C MET A 119 3.74 -11.58 -7.27
N THR A 120 4.06 -12.82 -7.63
CA THR A 120 5.34 -13.18 -8.23
C THR A 120 5.39 -12.73 -9.69
N VAL A 121 6.59 -12.64 -10.26
CA VAL A 121 6.80 -12.32 -11.69
C VAL A 121 6.07 -13.33 -12.58
N ALA A 122 6.11 -14.62 -12.21
CA ALA A 122 5.46 -15.70 -12.96
C ALA A 122 3.93 -15.59 -12.99
N GLU A 123 3.32 -15.11 -11.92
CA GLU A 123 1.87 -14.89 -11.82
C GLU A 123 1.45 -13.56 -12.47
N ALA A 124 2.25 -12.51 -12.27
CA ALA A 124 1.91 -11.17 -12.73
C ALA A 124 1.93 -11.04 -14.26
N LYS A 125 2.86 -11.72 -14.95
CA LYS A 125 2.98 -11.63 -16.43
C LYS A 125 1.74 -12.13 -17.17
N PRO A 126 1.25 -13.36 -16.93
CA PRO A 126 0.02 -13.83 -17.57
C PRO A 126 -1.21 -13.02 -17.14
N ALA A 127 -1.34 -12.67 -15.87
CA ALA A 127 -2.46 -11.86 -15.37
C ALA A 127 -2.51 -10.48 -16.07
N LEU A 128 -1.36 -9.81 -16.21
CA LEU A 128 -1.29 -8.54 -16.91
C LEU A 128 -1.58 -8.69 -18.40
N ARG A 129 -1.09 -9.76 -19.05
CA ARG A 129 -1.35 -10.02 -20.48
C ARG A 129 -2.83 -10.25 -20.73
N GLU A 130 -3.47 -11.09 -19.95
CA GLU A 130 -4.90 -11.36 -20.02
C GLU A 130 -5.71 -10.09 -19.84
N PHE A 131 -5.39 -9.30 -18.80
CA PHE A 131 -6.08 -8.05 -18.50
C PHE A 131 -5.98 -7.03 -19.64
N ILE A 132 -4.80 -6.85 -20.26
CA ILE A 132 -4.63 -5.92 -21.38
C ILE A 132 -5.43 -6.41 -22.59
N THR A 133 -5.35 -7.70 -22.93
CA THR A 133 -6.10 -8.29 -24.06
C THR A 133 -7.61 -8.13 -23.87
N GLU A 134 -8.12 -8.45 -22.68
CA GLU A 134 -9.52 -8.27 -22.33
C GLU A 134 -9.96 -6.79 -22.39
N SER A 135 -9.10 -5.89 -21.91
CA SER A 135 -9.38 -4.45 -21.91
C SER A 135 -9.48 -3.90 -23.33
N VAL A 136 -8.61 -4.32 -24.24
CA VAL A 136 -8.68 -3.96 -25.67
C VAL A 136 -9.96 -4.52 -26.28
N TYR A 137 -10.24 -5.79 -26.07
CA TYR A 137 -11.46 -6.43 -26.56
C TYR A 137 -12.75 -5.72 -26.11
N ARG A 138 -12.75 -5.18 -24.88
CA ARG A 138 -13.85 -4.37 -24.34
C ARG A 138 -13.87 -2.92 -24.83
N GLY A 139 -12.90 -2.50 -25.65
CA GLY A 139 -12.77 -1.13 -26.11
C GLY A 139 -12.35 -0.12 -25.04
N HIS A 140 -11.70 -0.58 -23.98
CA HIS A 140 -11.16 0.31 -22.96
C HIS A 140 -10.01 1.14 -23.54
N SER A 141 -10.07 2.46 -23.37
CA SER A 141 -9.00 3.36 -23.81
C SER A 141 -7.96 3.67 -22.75
N CYS A 142 -8.34 3.56 -21.48
CA CYS A 142 -7.41 3.81 -20.37
C CYS A 142 -7.71 2.88 -19.21
N VAL A 143 -6.66 2.22 -18.71
CA VAL A 143 -6.72 1.33 -17.56
C VAL A 143 -5.66 1.68 -16.53
N ARG A 144 -5.80 1.19 -15.30
CA ARG A 144 -4.83 1.34 -14.23
C ARG A 144 -4.24 -0.01 -13.86
N VAL A 145 -2.91 -0.06 -13.71
CA VAL A 145 -2.19 -1.24 -13.22
C VAL A 145 -1.41 -0.87 -11.98
N VAL A 146 -1.66 -1.58 -10.89
CA VAL A 146 -0.97 -1.42 -9.61
C VAL A 146 0.08 -2.52 -9.48
N HIS A 147 1.35 -2.17 -9.46
CA HIS A 147 2.47 -3.11 -9.34
C HIS A 147 3.19 -3.01 -7.98
N GLY A 148 2.77 -2.07 -7.14
CA GLY A 148 3.40 -1.81 -5.87
C GLY A 148 4.68 -0.95 -5.98
N LYS A 149 5.09 -0.40 -4.84
CA LYS A 149 6.31 0.45 -4.77
C LYS A 149 7.60 -0.35 -4.64
N GLY A 150 7.51 -1.68 -4.43
CA GLY A 150 8.68 -2.53 -4.28
C GLY A 150 9.40 -2.40 -2.93
N LEU A 151 8.76 -1.80 -1.91
CA LEU A 151 9.37 -1.61 -0.60
C LEU A 151 9.68 -2.95 0.13
N GLY A 152 9.04 -4.03 -0.28
CA GLY A 152 9.24 -5.38 0.26
C GLY A 152 10.29 -6.21 -0.48
N SER A 153 10.85 -5.73 -1.59
CA SER A 153 11.75 -6.50 -2.47
C SER A 153 13.23 -6.51 -2.00
N GLY A 154 13.53 -5.86 -0.88
CA GLY A 154 14.89 -5.79 -0.31
C GLY A 154 15.90 -5.11 -1.25
N GLU A 155 17.16 -5.57 -1.24
CA GLU A 155 18.28 -4.99 -2.00
C GLU A 155 18.11 -5.06 -3.54
N ARG A 156 17.24 -5.95 -4.05
CA ARG A 156 16.98 -6.10 -5.48
C ARG A 156 16.04 -5.04 -6.07
N GLY A 157 15.55 -4.12 -5.26
CA GLY A 157 14.66 -3.04 -5.72
C GLY A 157 13.28 -3.53 -6.18
N PRO A 158 12.52 -2.71 -6.92
CA PRO A 158 11.15 -2.96 -7.30
C PRO A 158 11.05 -3.87 -8.55
N ILE A 159 11.34 -5.15 -8.40
CA ILE A 159 11.40 -6.13 -9.50
C ILE A 159 10.14 -6.07 -10.37
N LEU A 160 8.97 -6.16 -9.77
CA LEU A 160 7.70 -6.20 -10.51
C LEU A 160 7.44 -4.91 -11.31
N LYS A 161 7.83 -3.76 -10.76
CA LYS A 161 7.75 -2.47 -11.46
C LYS A 161 8.60 -2.45 -12.73
N THR A 162 9.86 -2.93 -12.63
CA THR A 162 10.78 -3.06 -13.77
C THR A 162 10.23 -4.00 -14.82
N LYS A 163 9.73 -5.17 -14.41
CA LYS A 163 9.14 -6.14 -15.35
C LYS A 163 7.87 -5.62 -16.03
N VAL A 164 6.96 -5.00 -15.31
CA VAL A 164 5.75 -4.36 -15.85
C VAL A 164 6.13 -3.26 -16.86
N ASN A 165 7.12 -2.40 -16.55
CA ASN A 165 7.63 -1.40 -17.47
C ASN A 165 8.09 -2.04 -18.80
N ASN A 166 8.88 -3.11 -18.72
CA ASN A 166 9.44 -3.77 -19.89
C ASN A 166 8.36 -4.52 -20.70
N TRP A 167 7.42 -5.19 -20.05
CA TRP A 167 6.33 -5.87 -20.75
C TRP A 167 5.40 -4.89 -21.48
N LEU A 168 4.94 -3.83 -20.82
CA LEU A 168 4.06 -2.83 -21.42
C LEU A 168 4.69 -2.13 -22.62
N ARG A 169 6.01 -1.93 -22.64
CA ARG A 169 6.72 -1.34 -23.80
C ARG A 169 6.70 -2.24 -25.03
N ARG A 170 6.72 -3.56 -24.83
CA ARG A 170 6.80 -4.56 -25.91
C ARG A 170 5.45 -4.87 -26.55
N TRP A 171 4.34 -4.58 -25.87
CA TRP A 171 3.00 -4.91 -26.37
C TRP A 171 2.44 -3.80 -27.24
N ASP A 172 2.07 -4.15 -28.47
CA ASP A 172 1.65 -3.18 -29.49
C ASP A 172 0.35 -2.48 -29.13
N GLU A 173 -0.52 -3.14 -28.40
CA GLU A 173 -1.78 -2.60 -27.91
C GLU A 173 -1.59 -1.45 -26.90
N VAL A 174 -0.38 -1.31 -26.34
CA VAL A 174 -0.05 -0.25 -25.39
C VAL A 174 0.51 0.95 -26.12
N LEU A 175 -0.24 2.04 -26.16
CA LEU A 175 0.17 3.30 -26.80
C LEU A 175 1.05 4.15 -25.89
N ALA A 176 0.72 4.21 -24.61
CA ALA A 176 1.47 5.00 -23.64
C ALA A 176 1.17 4.53 -22.21
N PHE A 177 2.11 4.79 -21.32
CA PHE A 177 1.83 4.67 -19.88
C PHE A 177 2.64 5.70 -19.08
N VAL A 178 2.15 6.02 -17.87
CA VAL A 178 2.80 6.95 -16.96
C VAL A 178 2.41 6.61 -15.51
N SER A 179 3.35 6.78 -14.58
CA SER A 179 3.06 6.63 -13.15
C SER A 179 1.90 7.52 -12.73
N THR A 180 1.05 6.99 -11.88
CA THR A 180 -0.16 7.68 -11.44
C THR A 180 0.16 8.85 -10.50
N ARG A 181 -0.83 9.68 -10.21
CA ARG A 181 -0.75 10.70 -9.16
C ARG A 181 -0.66 10.02 -7.79
N GLN A 182 -0.09 10.71 -6.80
CA GLN A 182 0.06 10.17 -5.43
C GLN A 182 -1.26 9.63 -4.85
N VAL A 183 -2.36 10.32 -5.09
CA VAL A 183 -3.71 9.93 -4.65
C VAL A 183 -4.23 8.64 -5.32
N HIS A 184 -3.60 8.20 -6.41
CA HIS A 184 -3.98 6.99 -7.17
C HIS A 184 -2.88 5.92 -7.17
N GLY A 185 -1.94 5.97 -6.20
CA GLY A 185 -0.87 4.97 -6.03
C GLY A 185 0.55 5.51 -6.28
N GLY A 186 0.69 6.67 -6.90
CA GLY A 186 1.99 7.31 -7.14
C GLY A 186 2.89 6.48 -8.05
N THR A 187 4.15 6.26 -7.60
CA THR A 187 5.13 5.44 -8.33
C THR A 187 4.88 3.93 -8.23
N GLY A 188 3.86 3.50 -7.47
CA GLY A 188 3.46 2.09 -7.34
C GLY A 188 2.38 1.66 -8.33
N ALA A 189 1.87 2.56 -9.16
CA ALA A 189 0.86 2.27 -10.17
C ALA A 189 1.08 3.08 -11.44
N VAL A 190 0.52 2.61 -12.56
CA VAL A 190 0.57 3.28 -13.87
C VAL A 190 -0.81 3.41 -14.49
N TYR A 191 -1.07 4.54 -15.15
CA TYR A 191 -2.13 4.63 -16.14
C TYR A 191 -1.60 4.14 -17.47
N VAL A 192 -2.33 3.27 -18.13
CA VAL A 192 -2.01 2.69 -19.43
C VAL A 192 -3.05 3.14 -20.44
N LEU A 193 -2.59 3.75 -21.53
CA LEU A 193 -3.41 4.12 -22.67
C LEU A 193 -3.33 3.00 -23.70
N LEU A 194 -4.47 2.46 -24.08
CA LEU A 194 -4.60 1.36 -25.03
C LEU A 194 -5.06 1.84 -26.39
N GLU A 195 -4.70 1.08 -27.41
CA GLU A 195 -5.22 1.27 -28.76
C GLU A 195 -6.72 0.93 -28.75
N LYS A 196 -7.48 1.71 -29.53
CA LYS A 196 -8.87 1.39 -29.84
C LYS A 196 -8.92 0.80 -31.22
N ASP A 197 -9.52 -0.37 -31.34
CA ASP A 197 -9.95 -0.89 -32.64
C ASP A 197 -10.99 0.03 -33.29
#